data_7675bbb35cbd06a66d3d3e8647a60180
#
_entry.id   7675bbb35cbd06a66d3d3e8647a60180
#
_cell.length_a   1.000
_cell.length_b   1.000
_cell.length_c   1.000
_cell.angle_alpha   90.00
_cell.angle_beta   90.00
_cell.angle_gamma   90.00
#
_symmetry.space_group_name_H-M   'P 1'
#
loop_
_entity.id
_entity.type
_entity.pdbx_description
1 polymer ?
#
loop_
_entity_poly.entity_id
_entity_poly.type
_entity_poly.pdbx_seq_one_letter_code
_entity_poly.pdbx_strand_id
1 'polypeptide(L)'
;MKKVLMMMLSLLMAFPAVAQDENNEDPMQVLVGKRFIDVLLKDTQGSPRKLSEYVGQGNYVLIDFWASWCQYCREEMPALKKVYKKFQGKGFEVVGLSIDENTANWKGAIQQLGLPWTHLDDTKGWKSKAISAYKVPGIPVNVLVDPTGQIVASNLSMEDLTEYLNEALK
;
A
#
# COMPACT_ATOMS: atom_id res chain seq x y z
N MET A 1 62.72 37.82 -23.39
CA MET A 1 62.01 36.58 -23.05
C MET A 1 60.88 36.94 -22.08
N LYS A 2 59.63 37.14 -22.58
CA LYS A 2 58.46 37.55 -21.77
C LYS A 2 57.65 36.30 -21.53
N LYS A 3 57.53 35.85 -20.29
CA LYS A 3 56.64 34.74 -19.83
C LYS A 3 55.22 35.30 -19.75
N VAL A 4 54.32 34.80 -20.61
CA VAL A 4 52.89 35.08 -20.53
C VAL A 4 52.28 34.05 -19.52
N LEU A 5 51.81 34.57 -18.40
CA LEU A 5 51.12 33.84 -17.37
C LEU A 5 49.62 33.77 -17.75
N MET A 6 49.18 32.61 -18.20
CA MET A 6 47.78 32.38 -18.57
C MET A 6 46.97 32.08 -17.34
N MET A 7 46.19 33.04 -16.86
CA MET A 7 45.22 32.86 -15.75
C MET A 7 44.01 32.13 -16.30
N MET A 8 43.86 30.84 -15.95
CA MET A 8 42.60 30.10 -16.13
C MET A 8 41.58 30.56 -15.06
N LEU A 9 40.58 31.32 -15.53
CA LEU A 9 39.44 31.70 -14.74
C LEU A 9 38.43 30.53 -14.75
N SER A 10 38.43 29.71 -13.72
CA SER A 10 37.42 28.65 -13.54
C SER A 10 36.09 29.26 -13.16
N LEU A 11 35.16 29.32 -14.11
CA LEU A 11 33.79 29.72 -13.89
C LEU A 11 33.06 28.60 -13.13
N LEU A 12 32.94 28.70 -11.81
CA LEU A 12 32.04 27.84 -11.02
C LEU A 12 30.60 28.19 -11.40
N MET A 13 29.98 27.39 -12.25
CA MET A 13 28.53 27.41 -12.40
C MET A 13 27.90 26.84 -11.14
N ALA A 14 27.38 27.72 -10.28
CA ALA A 14 26.49 27.33 -9.19
C ALA A 14 25.17 26.89 -9.82
N PHE A 15 24.94 25.58 -9.90
CA PHE A 15 23.60 25.05 -10.15
C PHE A 15 22.72 25.43 -8.96
N PRO A 16 21.53 26.04 -9.18
CA PRO A 16 20.60 26.22 -8.07
C PRO A 16 20.26 24.82 -7.54
N ALA A 17 20.49 24.61 -6.25
CA ALA A 17 19.97 23.45 -5.55
C ALA A 17 18.44 23.53 -5.66
N VAL A 18 17.86 22.62 -6.43
CA VAL A 18 16.41 22.39 -6.40
C VAL A 18 16.13 21.98 -4.97
N ALA A 19 15.46 22.86 -4.21
CA ALA A 19 14.93 22.52 -2.90
C ALA A 19 14.00 21.31 -3.13
N GLN A 20 14.41 20.13 -2.69
CA GLN A 20 13.54 18.97 -2.58
C GLN A 20 12.50 19.37 -1.54
N ASP A 21 11.25 19.33 -1.95
CA ASP A 21 10.09 19.60 -1.08
C ASP A 21 9.98 18.45 -0.08
N GLU A 22 10.65 18.57 1.06
CA GLU A 22 10.72 17.53 2.10
C GLU A 22 9.37 17.26 2.80
N ASN A 23 8.27 17.90 2.32
CA ASN A 23 6.97 17.87 2.99
C ASN A 23 5.94 16.95 2.34
N ASN A 24 6.29 16.11 1.36
CA ASN A 24 5.34 15.23 0.68
C ASN A 24 5.78 13.76 0.68
N GLU A 25 6.53 13.32 1.69
CA GLU A 25 6.83 11.91 1.86
C GLU A 25 5.58 11.15 2.34
N ASP A 26 5.27 10.04 1.68
CA ASP A 26 4.24 9.10 2.12
C ASP A 26 4.54 8.64 3.57
N PRO A 27 3.69 8.99 4.57
CA PRO A 27 3.94 8.63 5.96
C PRO A 27 4.01 7.11 6.19
N MET A 28 3.55 6.29 5.25
CA MET A 28 3.64 4.83 5.29
C MET A 28 5.01 4.33 4.82
N GLN A 29 5.79 5.14 4.10
CA GLN A 29 7.12 4.77 3.60
C GLN A 29 8.09 4.39 4.74
N VAL A 30 7.92 4.96 5.94
CA VAL A 30 8.71 4.61 7.13
C VAL A 30 8.51 3.14 7.56
N LEU A 31 7.49 2.46 7.08
CA LEU A 31 7.21 1.05 7.35
C LEU A 31 7.93 0.09 6.39
N VAL A 32 8.38 0.58 5.23
CA VAL A 32 9.11 -0.24 4.25
C VAL A 32 10.41 -0.76 4.88
N GLY A 33 10.69 -2.04 4.69
CA GLY A 33 11.78 -2.75 5.33
C GLY A 33 11.48 -3.29 6.73
N LYS A 34 10.32 -2.96 7.31
CA LYS A 34 9.88 -3.48 8.61
C LYS A 34 8.93 -4.66 8.44
N ARG A 35 8.80 -5.43 9.51
CA ARG A 35 7.78 -6.48 9.57
C ARG A 35 6.39 -5.86 9.62
N PHE A 36 5.40 -6.53 8.97
CA PHE A 36 4.00 -6.11 9.06
C PHE A 36 3.52 -6.03 10.51
N ILE A 37 2.53 -5.20 10.76
CA ILE A 37 1.99 -5.01 12.12
C ILE A 37 0.73 -5.85 12.24
N ASP A 38 0.75 -6.83 13.16
CA ASP A 38 -0.40 -7.69 13.41
C ASP A 38 -1.49 -6.92 14.14
N VAL A 39 -2.69 -6.97 13.61
CA VAL A 39 -3.89 -6.33 14.17
C VAL A 39 -5.04 -7.32 14.24
N LEU A 40 -5.86 -7.19 15.29
CA LEU A 40 -7.07 -7.99 15.48
C LEU A 40 -8.27 -7.23 14.93
N LEU A 41 -8.93 -7.81 13.94
CA LEU A 41 -10.08 -7.28 13.22
C LEU A 41 -11.20 -8.33 13.19
N LYS A 42 -12.24 -8.13 12.40
CA LYS A 42 -13.34 -9.10 12.20
C LYS A 42 -13.49 -9.40 10.72
N ASP A 43 -13.80 -10.63 10.39
CA ASP A 43 -14.20 -11.02 9.04
C ASP A 43 -15.66 -10.63 8.72
N THR A 44 -16.12 -10.92 7.53
CA THR A 44 -17.49 -10.62 7.07
C THR A 44 -18.55 -11.40 7.84
N GLN A 45 -18.21 -12.45 8.59
CA GLN A 45 -19.08 -13.20 9.47
C GLN A 45 -19.09 -12.62 10.90
N GLY A 46 -18.22 -11.65 11.19
CA GLY A 46 -18.06 -11.04 12.52
C GLY A 46 -17.10 -11.81 13.44
N SER A 47 -16.44 -12.85 12.92
CA SER A 47 -15.46 -13.63 13.68
C SER A 47 -14.15 -12.85 13.84
N PRO A 48 -13.52 -12.88 15.01
CA PRO A 48 -12.23 -12.24 15.22
C PRO A 48 -11.15 -12.92 14.38
N ARG A 49 -10.32 -12.12 13.70
CA ARG A 49 -9.21 -12.55 12.84
C ARG A 49 -7.98 -11.71 13.10
N LYS A 50 -6.84 -12.33 13.22
CA LYS A 50 -5.55 -11.64 13.21
C LYS A 50 -5.08 -11.48 11.78
N LEU A 51 -4.45 -10.36 11.47
CA LEU A 51 -3.86 -10.13 10.15
C LEU A 51 -2.77 -11.18 9.83
N SER A 52 -2.07 -11.68 10.86
CA SER A 52 -1.08 -12.76 10.74
C SER A 52 -1.65 -14.11 10.27
N GLU A 53 -2.97 -14.28 10.24
CA GLU A 53 -3.58 -15.48 9.64
C GLU A 53 -3.47 -15.47 8.10
N TYR A 54 -3.22 -14.31 7.51
CA TYR A 54 -3.19 -14.11 6.05
C TYR A 54 -1.83 -13.62 5.54
N VAL A 55 -1.08 -12.88 6.37
CA VAL A 55 0.16 -12.20 6.00
C VAL A 55 1.36 -12.94 6.58
N GLY A 56 2.45 -13.05 5.80
CA GLY A 56 3.66 -13.78 6.20
C GLY A 56 3.49 -15.30 6.16
N GLN A 57 2.57 -15.80 5.34
CA GLN A 57 2.21 -17.21 5.17
C GLN A 57 2.72 -17.80 3.84
N GLY A 58 3.80 -17.24 3.28
CA GLY A 58 4.43 -17.74 2.08
C GLY A 58 3.95 -17.09 0.77
N ASN A 59 3.01 -16.15 0.84
CA ASN A 59 2.55 -15.36 -0.31
C ASN A 59 2.93 -13.88 -0.16
N TYR A 60 3.08 -13.19 -1.28
CA TYR A 60 2.95 -11.72 -1.30
C TYR A 60 1.52 -11.35 -0.98
N VAL A 61 1.32 -10.36 -0.10
CA VAL A 61 -0.02 -9.91 0.29
C VAL A 61 -0.10 -8.40 0.14
N LEU A 62 -1.06 -7.93 -0.66
CA LEU A 62 -1.44 -6.52 -0.68
C LEU A 62 -2.46 -6.28 0.44
N ILE A 63 -2.10 -5.46 1.42
CA ILE A 63 -3.03 -4.92 2.41
C ILE A 63 -3.59 -3.63 1.82
N ASP A 64 -4.88 -3.62 1.47
CA ASP A 64 -5.56 -2.52 0.82
C ASP A 64 -6.52 -1.82 1.80
N PHE A 65 -6.25 -0.54 2.11
CA PHE A 65 -7.10 0.26 3.01
C PHE A 65 -8.16 1.01 2.20
N TRP A 66 -9.41 0.72 2.49
CA TRP A 66 -10.55 1.21 1.72
C TRP A 66 -11.80 1.45 2.57
N ALA A 67 -12.88 1.95 1.98
CA ALA A 67 -14.22 1.97 2.58
C ALA A 67 -15.32 1.95 1.52
N SER A 68 -16.50 1.50 1.91
CA SER A 68 -17.67 1.45 1.03
C SER A 68 -18.10 2.82 0.50
N TRP A 69 -17.89 3.87 1.27
CA TRP A 69 -18.21 5.26 0.95
C TRP A 69 -17.08 6.00 0.21
N CYS A 70 -15.90 5.39 0.07
CA CYS A 70 -14.76 5.98 -0.62
C CYS A 70 -14.89 5.83 -2.15
N GLN A 71 -15.20 6.91 -2.84
CA GLN A 71 -15.39 6.90 -4.29
C GLN A 71 -14.12 6.45 -5.03
N TYR A 72 -12.97 7.06 -4.75
CA TYR A 72 -11.68 6.71 -5.38
C TYR A 72 -11.29 5.25 -5.14
N CYS A 73 -11.52 4.72 -3.93
CA CYS A 73 -11.30 3.30 -3.65
C CYS A 73 -12.14 2.42 -4.59
N ARG A 74 -13.43 2.76 -4.75
CA ARG A 74 -14.34 1.99 -5.63
C ARG A 74 -13.93 2.06 -7.10
N GLU A 75 -13.38 3.18 -7.55
CA GLU A 75 -12.89 3.38 -8.91
C GLU A 75 -11.61 2.56 -9.19
N GLU A 76 -10.80 2.30 -8.17
CA GLU A 76 -9.59 1.46 -8.26
C GLU A 76 -9.90 -0.06 -8.28
N MET A 77 -10.99 -0.52 -7.66
CA MET A 77 -11.30 -1.94 -7.52
C MET A 77 -11.31 -2.74 -8.83
N PRO A 78 -11.80 -2.22 -9.98
CA PRO A 78 -11.72 -2.95 -11.24
C PRO A 78 -10.28 -3.25 -11.70
N ALA A 79 -9.34 -2.34 -11.44
CA ALA A 79 -7.93 -2.53 -11.77
C ALA A 79 -7.29 -3.55 -10.81
N LEU A 80 -7.53 -3.42 -9.51
CA LEU A 80 -7.04 -4.38 -8.50
C LEU A 80 -7.60 -5.80 -8.77
N LYS A 81 -8.86 -5.94 -9.18
CA LYS A 81 -9.44 -7.24 -9.58
C LYS A 81 -8.69 -7.88 -10.75
N LYS A 82 -8.23 -7.08 -11.73
CA LYS A 82 -7.43 -7.60 -12.86
C LYS A 82 -6.07 -8.10 -12.38
N VAL A 83 -5.41 -7.35 -11.50
CA VAL A 83 -4.13 -7.76 -10.89
C VAL A 83 -4.33 -9.05 -10.09
N TYR A 84 -5.31 -9.08 -9.20
CA TYR A 84 -5.63 -10.26 -8.39
C TYR A 84 -5.87 -11.50 -9.26
N LYS A 85 -6.74 -11.39 -10.28
CA LYS A 85 -7.03 -12.49 -11.21
C LYS A 85 -5.77 -13.01 -11.92
N LYS A 86 -4.82 -12.13 -12.24
CA LYS A 86 -3.58 -12.52 -12.92
C LYS A 86 -2.63 -13.31 -12.02
N PHE A 87 -2.57 -12.98 -10.73
CA PHE A 87 -1.55 -13.49 -9.81
C PHE A 87 -2.08 -14.37 -8.68
N GLN A 88 -3.39 -14.43 -8.43
CA GLN A 88 -3.97 -15.39 -7.48
C GLN A 88 -3.57 -16.83 -7.84
N GLY A 89 -3.24 -17.64 -6.85
CA GLY A 89 -2.73 -19.00 -7.06
C GLY A 89 -1.28 -19.08 -7.56
N LYS A 90 -0.60 -17.94 -7.74
CA LYS A 90 0.82 -17.86 -8.10
C LYS A 90 1.68 -17.31 -6.97
N GLY A 91 1.14 -17.20 -5.77
CA GLY A 91 1.84 -16.64 -4.62
C GLY A 91 1.47 -15.19 -4.30
N PHE A 92 0.30 -14.70 -4.74
CA PHE A 92 -0.21 -13.36 -4.42
C PHE A 92 -1.63 -13.42 -3.90
N GLU A 93 -1.89 -12.68 -2.82
CA GLU A 93 -3.19 -12.51 -2.18
C GLU A 93 -3.46 -11.03 -1.88
N VAL A 94 -4.73 -10.70 -1.62
CA VAL A 94 -5.17 -9.37 -1.18
C VAL A 94 -5.95 -9.50 0.12
N VAL A 95 -5.73 -8.57 1.04
CA VAL A 95 -6.53 -8.39 2.25
C VAL A 95 -7.05 -6.96 2.28
N GLY A 96 -8.34 -6.78 2.05
CA GLY A 96 -8.99 -5.48 2.17
C GLY A 96 -9.27 -5.14 3.63
N LEU A 97 -8.62 -4.11 4.16
CA LEU A 97 -8.88 -3.55 5.48
C LEU A 97 -9.84 -2.38 5.34
N SER A 98 -11.10 -2.58 5.75
CA SER A 98 -12.10 -1.52 5.71
C SER A 98 -11.99 -0.59 6.91
N ILE A 99 -12.32 0.69 6.67
CA ILE A 99 -12.57 1.70 7.70
C ILE A 99 -14.03 2.14 7.72
N ASP A 100 -14.93 1.25 7.38
CA ASP A 100 -16.36 1.51 7.53
C ASP A 100 -16.76 1.55 9.03
N GLU A 101 -17.77 2.36 9.34
CA GLU A 101 -18.42 2.35 10.67
C GLU A 101 -19.73 1.54 10.64
N ASN A 102 -20.14 1.08 9.46
CA ASN A 102 -21.38 0.33 9.25
C ASN A 102 -21.12 -0.98 8.51
N THR A 103 -21.25 -2.09 9.22
CA THR A 103 -21.04 -3.44 8.68
C THR A 103 -21.94 -3.78 7.49
N ALA A 104 -23.18 -3.27 7.44
CA ALA A 104 -24.09 -3.58 6.34
C ALA A 104 -23.65 -2.88 5.04
N ASN A 105 -23.23 -1.61 5.12
CA ASN A 105 -22.68 -0.87 4.00
C ASN A 105 -21.42 -1.52 3.45
N TRP A 106 -20.48 -1.89 4.34
CA TRP A 106 -19.25 -2.61 3.99
C TRP A 106 -19.55 -3.91 3.24
N LYS A 107 -20.36 -4.80 3.82
CA LYS A 107 -20.74 -6.08 3.19
C LYS A 107 -21.49 -5.87 1.88
N GLY A 108 -22.39 -4.89 1.82
CA GLY A 108 -23.12 -4.54 0.61
C GLY A 108 -22.17 -4.10 -0.51
N ALA A 109 -21.15 -3.29 -0.21
CA ALA A 109 -20.15 -2.86 -1.18
C ALA A 109 -19.28 -4.01 -1.67
N ILE A 110 -18.84 -4.92 -0.80
CA ILE A 110 -18.09 -6.13 -1.20
C ILE A 110 -18.89 -6.93 -2.23
N GLN A 111 -20.18 -7.17 -1.97
CA GLN A 111 -21.06 -7.90 -2.89
C GLN A 111 -21.29 -7.15 -4.19
N GLN A 112 -21.62 -5.86 -4.11
CA GLN A 112 -21.90 -5.02 -5.28
C GLN A 112 -20.71 -4.93 -6.22
N LEU A 113 -19.49 -4.79 -5.68
CA LEU A 113 -18.25 -4.69 -6.44
C LEU A 113 -17.69 -6.06 -6.83
N GLY A 114 -18.22 -7.15 -6.24
CA GLY A 114 -17.76 -8.51 -6.48
C GLY A 114 -16.29 -8.68 -6.16
N LEU A 115 -15.88 -8.30 -4.94
CA LEU A 115 -14.49 -8.37 -4.47
C LEU A 115 -14.19 -9.78 -3.95
N PRO A 116 -13.29 -10.54 -4.59
CA PRO A 116 -13.15 -11.98 -4.34
C PRO A 116 -12.17 -12.35 -3.24
N TRP A 117 -11.47 -11.40 -2.65
CA TRP A 117 -10.43 -11.63 -1.64
C TRP A 117 -10.94 -11.51 -0.21
N THR A 118 -10.05 -11.70 0.76
CA THR A 118 -10.33 -11.56 2.19
C THR A 118 -10.62 -10.11 2.55
N HIS A 119 -11.66 -9.91 3.36
CA HIS A 119 -12.02 -8.59 3.88
C HIS A 119 -12.12 -8.60 5.40
N LEU A 120 -11.48 -7.60 6.03
CA LEU A 120 -11.45 -7.41 7.48
C LEU A 120 -11.84 -5.98 7.83
N ASP A 121 -12.51 -5.82 8.99
CA ASP A 121 -12.97 -4.55 9.52
C ASP A 121 -13.09 -4.62 11.06
N ASP A 122 -13.00 -3.51 11.75
CA ASP A 122 -13.33 -3.40 13.19
C ASP A 122 -14.48 -2.42 13.47
N THR A 123 -15.11 -1.88 12.44
CA THR A 123 -16.22 -0.92 12.47
C THR A 123 -15.93 0.35 13.27
N LYS A 124 -14.67 0.78 13.32
CA LYS A 124 -14.24 1.95 14.09
C LYS A 124 -13.87 3.15 13.22
N GLY A 125 -14.00 3.02 11.90
CA GLY A 125 -13.64 4.06 10.96
C GLY A 125 -12.19 4.51 11.15
N TRP A 126 -11.96 5.80 11.15
CA TRP A 126 -10.65 6.39 11.37
C TRP A 126 -10.04 6.13 12.76
N LYS A 127 -10.82 5.62 13.73
CA LYS A 127 -10.34 5.19 15.06
C LYS A 127 -9.86 3.75 15.08
N SER A 128 -9.86 3.06 13.94
CA SER A 128 -9.31 1.71 13.83
C SER A 128 -7.84 1.66 14.25
N LYS A 129 -7.48 0.60 14.98
CA LYS A 129 -6.07 0.36 15.35
C LYS A 129 -5.20 0.12 14.13
N ALA A 130 -5.75 -0.42 13.04
CA ALA A 130 -5.02 -0.61 11.80
C ALA A 130 -4.57 0.73 11.20
N ILE A 131 -5.43 1.75 11.23
CA ILE A 131 -5.12 3.10 10.73
C ILE A 131 -3.91 3.71 11.45
N SER A 132 -3.93 3.70 12.79
CA SER A 132 -2.82 4.26 13.58
C SER A 132 -1.54 3.44 13.46
N ALA A 133 -1.65 2.10 13.44
CA ALA A 133 -0.51 1.19 13.35
C ALA A 133 0.22 1.34 12.00
N TYR A 134 -0.52 1.43 10.90
CA TYR A 134 0.03 1.58 9.56
C TYR A 134 0.24 3.04 9.12
N LYS A 135 -0.04 4.01 10.01
CA LYS A 135 0.10 5.46 9.74
C LYS A 135 -0.66 5.93 8.49
N VAL A 136 -1.84 5.35 8.26
CA VAL A 136 -2.68 5.60 7.09
C VAL A 136 -3.12 7.07 7.05
N PRO A 137 -2.68 7.88 6.06
CA PRO A 137 -2.99 9.31 6.01
C PRO A 137 -4.34 9.60 5.36
N GLY A 138 -4.83 8.69 4.56
CA GLY A 138 -6.04 8.78 3.75
C GLY A 138 -6.32 7.45 3.07
N ILE A 139 -7.42 7.34 2.32
CA ILE A 139 -7.76 6.18 1.49
C ILE A 139 -8.15 6.64 0.08
N PRO A 140 -7.83 5.85 -0.99
CA PRO A 140 -7.17 4.54 -0.95
C PRO A 140 -5.67 4.65 -0.68
N VAL A 141 -5.11 3.69 0.03
CA VAL A 141 -3.67 3.44 0.15
C VAL A 141 -3.43 1.94 0.39
N ASN A 142 -2.25 1.45 0.07
CA ASN A 142 -1.94 0.04 0.20
C ASN A 142 -0.52 -0.20 0.72
N VAL A 143 -0.29 -1.42 1.21
CA VAL A 143 1.02 -1.91 1.66
C VAL A 143 1.24 -3.29 1.06
N LEU A 144 2.36 -3.49 0.37
CA LEU A 144 2.76 -4.80 -0.13
C LEU A 144 3.70 -5.46 0.88
N VAL A 145 3.35 -6.67 1.28
CA VAL A 145 4.12 -7.50 2.21
C VAL A 145 4.62 -8.74 1.48
N ASP A 146 5.88 -9.09 1.68
CA ASP A 146 6.51 -10.26 1.08
C ASP A 146 6.12 -11.58 1.78
N PRO A 147 6.48 -12.75 1.22
CA PRO A 147 6.17 -14.05 1.80
C PRO A 147 6.68 -14.28 3.23
N THR A 148 7.68 -13.52 3.68
CA THR A 148 8.24 -13.63 5.04
C THR A 148 7.55 -12.72 6.05
N GLY A 149 6.71 -11.79 5.57
CA GLY A 149 6.02 -10.80 6.38
C GLY A 149 6.74 -9.45 6.48
N GLN A 150 7.70 -9.17 5.60
CA GLN A 150 8.35 -7.86 5.50
C GLN A 150 7.57 -6.96 4.56
N ILE A 151 7.34 -5.71 4.95
CA ILE A 151 6.76 -4.69 4.09
C ILE A 151 7.81 -4.28 3.06
N VAL A 152 7.50 -4.46 1.79
CA VAL A 152 8.42 -4.19 0.67
C VAL A 152 8.08 -2.94 -0.12
N ALA A 153 6.83 -2.48 -0.04
CA ALA A 153 6.41 -1.24 -0.66
C ALA A 153 5.15 -0.68 0.01
N SER A 154 4.89 0.61 -0.16
CA SER A 154 3.64 1.29 0.23
C SER A 154 3.12 2.13 -0.92
N ASN A 155 1.82 2.33 -0.94
CA ASN A 155 1.10 3.24 -1.87
C ASN A 155 1.41 3.00 -3.36
N LEU A 156 1.49 1.71 -3.75
CA LEU A 156 1.73 1.32 -5.13
C LEU A 156 0.52 1.62 -6.03
N SER A 157 0.77 2.17 -7.21
CA SER A 157 -0.21 2.16 -8.28
C SER A 157 -0.45 0.71 -8.75
N MET A 158 -1.58 0.45 -9.42
CA MET A 158 -1.87 -0.90 -9.96
C MET A 158 -0.89 -1.30 -11.07
N GLU A 159 -0.26 -0.34 -11.75
CA GLU A 159 0.79 -0.55 -12.73
C GLU A 159 2.08 -1.01 -12.05
N ASP A 160 2.56 -0.25 -11.05
CA ASP A 160 3.77 -0.58 -10.27
C ASP A 160 3.62 -1.92 -9.56
N LEU A 161 2.44 -2.19 -8.97
CA LEU A 161 2.12 -3.48 -8.35
C LEU A 161 2.22 -4.62 -9.37
N THR A 162 1.71 -4.40 -10.59
CA THR A 162 1.76 -5.41 -11.66
C THR A 162 3.19 -5.68 -12.10
N GLU A 163 4.00 -4.64 -12.24
CA GLU A 163 5.42 -4.74 -12.61
C GLU A 163 6.19 -5.49 -11.53
N TYR A 164 6.03 -5.08 -10.26
CA TYR A 164 6.66 -5.73 -9.12
C TYR A 164 6.36 -7.24 -9.07
N LEU A 165 5.07 -7.60 -9.18
CA LEU A 165 4.66 -9.00 -9.11
C LEU A 165 5.10 -9.82 -10.33
N ASN A 166 5.22 -9.22 -11.51
CA ASN A 166 5.78 -9.88 -12.67
C ASN A 166 7.26 -10.28 -12.47
N GLU A 167 8.00 -9.50 -11.71
CA GLU A 167 9.41 -9.79 -11.40
C GLU A 167 9.53 -10.79 -10.25
N ALA A 168 8.77 -10.59 -9.19
CA ALA A 168 8.85 -11.36 -7.96
C ALA A 168 8.28 -12.80 -8.07
N LEU A 169 7.34 -13.03 -8.99
CA LEU A 169 6.62 -14.30 -9.17
C LEU A 169 6.94 -14.99 -10.52
N LYS A 170 8.18 -14.83 -11.00
CA LYS A 170 8.69 -15.53 -12.21
C LYS A 170 8.85 -17.01 -11.99
#